data_380da95492174ccd54fda24860f04d73
#
_entry.id   380da95492174ccd54fda24860f04d73
#
_cell.length_a   1.000
_cell.length_b   1.000
_cell.length_c   1.000
_cell.angle_alpha   90.00
_cell.angle_beta   90.00
_cell.angle_gamma   90.00
#
_symmetry.space_group_name_H-M   'P 1'
#
loop_
_entity.id
_entity.type
_entity.pdbx_description
1 polymer ?
#
loop_
_entity_poly.entity_id
_entity_poly.type
_entity_poly.pdbx_seq_one_letter_code
_entity_poly.pdbx_strand_id
1 'polypeptide(L)'
;MRRGLFLTMLLSAAGAHFCLADTDAEVNARKNAFDVAGAFTNDGFKLRDGHWCGNLKPPDHALIAVNLYAGNQYWFAVGTTDPAKKIAVNIYDETGKLLRADHYDGGDRAAAGFSPGDSGQYFVSVDLVEGGSSSFCLIYSYK
;
A
#
# COMPACT_ATOMS: atom_id res chain seq x y z
N MET A 1 60.58 28.66 -21.82
CA MET A 1 59.64 27.55 -22.02
C MET A 1 59.09 27.11 -20.64
N ARG A 2 57.89 27.54 -20.29
CA ARG A 2 57.20 27.14 -19.05
C ARG A 2 56.11 26.13 -19.42
N ARG A 3 56.28 24.89 -19.02
CA ARG A 3 55.26 23.85 -19.11
C ARG A 3 54.32 23.97 -17.91
N GLY A 4 53.10 24.44 -18.16
CA GLY A 4 52.03 24.44 -17.18
C GLY A 4 51.38 23.05 -17.09
N LEU A 5 51.46 22.45 -15.93
CA LEU A 5 50.80 21.17 -15.62
C LEU A 5 49.38 21.49 -15.15
N PHE A 6 48.37 21.23 -16.00
CA PHE A 6 46.97 21.30 -15.60
C PHE A 6 46.60 20.02 -14.87
N LEU A 7 46.44 20.11 -13.57
CA LEU A 7 45.91 19.04 -12.72
C LEU A 7 44.40 19.08 -12.78
N THR A 8 43.81 18.22 -13.57
CA THR A 8 42.35 18.06 -13.65
C THR A 8 41.88 17.28 -12.44
N MET A 9 41.26 17.97 -11.48
CA MET A 9 40.65 17.36 -10.30
C MET A 9 39.29 16.78 -10.68
N LEU A 10 39.21 15.46 -10.80
CA LEU A 10 37.95 14.73 -11.03
C LEU A 10 37.18 14.71 -9.70
N LEU A 11 36.13 15.52 -9.63
CA LEU A 11 35.22 15.53 -8.48
C LEU A 11 34.24 14.39 -8.64
N SER A 12 34.48 13.24 -8.00
CA SER A 12 33.55 12.12 -7.92
C SER A 12 32.40 12.52 -7.00
N ALA A 13 31.26 12.89 -7.58
CA ALA A 13 30.02 13.04 -6.84
C ALA A 13 29.52 11.64 -6.42
N ALA A 14 29.85 11.20 -5.22
CA ALA A 14 29.23 10.04 -4.60
C ALA A 14 27.79 10.40 -4.30
N GLY A 15 26.88 9.93 -5.16
CA GLY A 15 25.44 10.01 -4.94
C GLY A 15 25.10 9.22 -3.67
N ALA A 16 24.83 9.91 -2.58
CA ALA A 16 24.28 9.30 -1.38
C ALA A 16 22.85 8.85 -1.71
N HIS A 17 22.65 7.57 -1.89
CA HIS A 17 21.33 6.96 -1.95
C HIS A 17 20.81 6.95 -0.52
N PHE A 18 19.98 7.94 -0.19
CA PHE A 18 19.22 7.93 1.06
C PHE A 18 18.13 6.86 0.93
N CYS A 19 18.35 5.68 1.47
CA CYS A 19 17.28 4.79 1.86
C CYS A 19 16.51 5.50 2.98
N LEU A 20 15.34 6.04 2.66
CA LEU A 20 14.43 6.54 3.69
C LEU A 20 13.95 5.33 4.48
N ALA A 21 14.32 5.27 5.76
CA ALA A 21 13.76 4.29 6.68
C ALA A 21 12.26 4.57 6.87
N ASP A 22 11.46 3.50 7.04
CA ASP A 22 10.04 3.63 7.38
C ASP A 22 9.89 4.49 8.63
N THR A 23 8.90 5.37 8.64
CA THR A 23 8.55 6.14 9.84
C THR A 23 7.88 5.24 10.88
N ASP A 24 7.91 5.62 12.16
CA ASP A 24 7.22 4.88 13.23
C ASP A 24 5.71 4.77 12.93
N ALA A 25 5.13 5.79 12.30
CA ALA A 25 3.72 5.78 11.90
C ALA A 25 3.46 4.72 10.81
N GLU A 26 4.32 4.59 9.81
CA GLU A 26 4.22 3.56 8.78
C GLU A 26 4.40 2.16 9.36
N VAL A 27 5.34 1.98 10.29
CA VAL A 27 5.54 0.71 11.00
C VAL A 27 4.28 0.31 11.76
N ASN A 28 3.65 1.25 12.47
CA ASN A 28 2.42 0.99 13.21
C ASN A 28 1.23 0.73 12.28
N ALA A 29 1.09 1.47 11.18
CA ALA A 29 0.06 1.22 10.18
C ALA A 29 0.22 -0.17 9.55
N ARG A 30 1.44 -0.57 9.23
CA ARG A 30 1.76 -1.91 8.70
C ARG A 30 1.43 -3.01 9.70
N LYS A 31 1.77 -2.83 10.98
CA LYS A 31 1.37 -3.76 12.04
C LYS A 31 -0.14 -3.95 12.09
N ASN A 32 -0.90 -2.85 12.05
CA ASN A 32 -2.35 -2.90 12.02
C ASN A 32 -2.91 -3.63 10.79
N ALA A 33 -2.27 -3.46 9.62
CA ALA A 33 -2.62 -4.20 8.41
C ALA A 33 -2.34 -5.71 8.56
N PHE A 34 -1.22 -6.10 9.16
CA PHE A 34 -0.89 -7.50 9.45
C PHE A 34 -1.86 -8.13 10.43
N ASP A 35 -2.31 -7.41 11.45
CA ASP A 35 -3.30 -7.90 12.40
C ASP A 35 -4.62 -8.27 11.68
N VAL A 36 -5.04 -7.47 10.70
CA VAL A 36 -6.22 -7.78 9.87
C VAL A 36 -5.94 -8.98 8.96
N ALA A 37 -4.84 -8.98 8.24
CA ALA A 37 -4.49 -10.06 7.31
C ALA A 37 -4.32 -11.41 8.04
N GLY A 38 -3.84 -11.40 9.27
CA GLY A 38 -3.68 -12.59 10.11
C GLY A 38 -4.99 -13.35 10.32
N ALA A 39 -6.13 -12.66 10.33
CA ALA A 39 -7.44 -13.28 10.47
C ALA A 39 -7.78 -14.21 9.29
N PHE A 40 -7.24 -13.94 8.09
CA PHE A 40 -7.51 -14.74 6.89
C PHE A 40 -6.51 -15.90 6.71
N THR A 41 -5.43 -15.94 7.47
CA THR A 41 -4.41 -16.99 7.37
C THR A 41 -4.99 -18.37 7.68
N ASN A 42 -5.92 -18.47 8.61
CA ASN A 42 -6.61 -19.71 8.97
C ASN A 42 -7.50 -20.26 7.85
N ASP A 43 -7.91 -19.39 6.91
CA ASP A 43 -8.72 -19.76 5.74
C ASP A 43 -7.86 -20.16 4.53
N GLY A 44 -6.56 -20.36 4.74
CA GLY A 44 -5.60 -20.80 3.73
C GLY A 44 -5.03 -19.71 2.85
N PHE A 45 -5.27 -18.44 3.16
CA PHE A 45 -4.65 -17.31 2.45
C PHE A 45 -3.17 -17.18 2.81
N LYS A 46 -2.36 -16.92 1.78
CA LYS A 46 -0.92 -16.66 1.90
C LYS A 46 -0.67 -15.18 1.70
N LEU A 47 0.16 -14.59 2.56
CA LEU A 47 0.62 -13.22 2.36
C LEU A 47 1.49 -13.13 1.11
N ARG A 48 1.24 -12.11 0.31
CA ARG A 48 2.15 -11.74 -0.76
C ARG A 48 3.26 -10.85 -0.21
N ASP A 49 4.46 -11.04 -0.74
CA ASP A 49 5.60 -10.18 -0.41
C ASP A 49 5.33 -8.73 -0.87
N GLY A 50 5.71 -7.79 -0.04
CA GLY A 50 5.56 -6.37 -0.29
C GLY A 50 4.37 -5.74 0.43
N HIS A 51 4.43 -4.43 0.48
CA HIS A 51 3.41 -3.58 1.08
C HIS A 51 3.44 -2.20 0.42
N TRP A 52 2.34 -1.48 0.53
CA TRP A 52 2.24 -0.09 0.11
C TRP A 52 1.87 0.75 1.31
N CYS A 53 2.72 1.69 1.65
CA CYS A 53 2.47 2.63 2.74
C CYS A 53 2.52 4.07 2.22
N GLY A 54 1.82 4.95 2.90
CA GLY A 54 1.78 6.38 2.59
C GLY A 54 0.94 7.14 3.58
N ASN A 55 0.54 8.34 3.19
CA ASN A 55 -0.28 9.21 4.00
C ASN A 55 -1.64 9.43 3.33
N LEU A 56 -2.68 9.38 4.14
CA LEU A 56 -4.04 9.77 3.75
C LEU A 56 -4.29 11.19 4.26
N LYS A 57 -4.60 12.10 3.32
CA LYS A 57 -4.97 13.50 3.62
C LYS A 57 -6.35 13.75 3.06
N PRO A 58 -7.36 14.05 3.88
CA PRO A 58 -8.69 14.40 3.35
C PRO A 58 -8.61 15.65 2.45
N PRO A 59 -9.34 15.70 1.32
CA PRO A 59 -10.27 14.69 0.79
C PRO A 59 -9.62 13.63 -0.10
N ASP A 60 -8.29 13.57 -0.16
CA ASP A 60 -7.56 12.65 -1.03
C ASP A 60 -7.73 11.20 -0.59
N HIS A 61 -7.60 10.27 -1.53
CA HIS A 61 -7.55 8.84 -1.31
C HIS A 61 -6.26 8.27 -1.90
N ALA A 62 -5.82 7.13 -1.38
CA ALA A 62 -4.74 6.39 -1.99
C ALA A 62 -5.31 5.43 -3.03
N LEU A 63 -4.64 5.32 -4.17
CA LEU A 63 -5.01 4.42 -5.25
C LEU A 63 -3.80 3.57 -5.62
N ILE A 64 -3.92 2.26 -5.47
CA ILE A 64 -2.85 1.30 -5.69
C ILE A 64 -3.21 0.39 -6.86
N ALA A 65 -2.35 0.37 -7.90
CA ALA A 65 -2.48 -0.55 -9.01
C ALA A 65 -1.94 -1.94 -8.62
N VAL A 66 -2.71 -2.98 -8.89
CA VAL A 66 -2.35 -4.38 -8.62
C VAL A 66 -2.66 -5.24 -9.83
N ASN A 67 -1.83 -6.26 -10.07
CA ASN A 67 -2.10 -7.27 -11.08
C ASN A 67 -2.68 -8.51 -10.39
N LEU A 68 -3.89 -8.88 -10.77
CA LEU A 68 -4.61 -10.00 -10.20
C LEU A 68 -4.84 -11.08 -11.25
N TYR A 69 -4.96 -12.32 -10.82
CA TYR A 69 -5.13 -13.48 -11.69
C TYR A 69 -6.47 -14.14 -11.44
N ALA A 70 -7.18 -14.44 -12.54
CA ALA A 70 -8.40 -15.23 -12.50
C ALA A 70 -8.14 -16.59 -11.85
N GLY A 71 -9.07 -17.05 -11.04
CA GLY A 71 -8.96 -18.30 -10.30
C GLY A 71 -8.37 -18.15 -8.90
N ASN A 72 -7.77 -17.03 -8.58
CA ASN A 72 -7.33 -16.71 -7.21
C ASN A 72 -8.41 -15.92 -6.46
N GLN A 73 -8.35 -16.02 -5.15
CA GLN A 73 -9.09 -15.17 -4.22
C GLN A 73 -8.09 -14.25 -3.49
N TYR A 74 -8.47 -13.00 -3.29
CA TYR A 74 -7.61 -11.98 -2.67
C TYR A 74 -8.30 -11.31 -1.51
N TRP A 75 -7.53 -10.98 -0.46
CA TRP A 75 -7.92 -10.06 0.60
C TRP A 75 -6.90 -8.93 0.69
N PHE A 76 -7.39 -7.71 0.54
CA PHE A 76 -6.61 -6.47 0.69
C PHE A 76 -6.85 -5.93 2.08
N ALA A 77 -5.84 -5.99 2.94
CA ALA A 77 -5.90 -5.56 4.32
C ALA A 77 -5.19 -4.22 4.49
N VAL A 78 -5.85 -3.28 5.13
CA VAL A 78 -5.33 -1.94 5.39
C VAL A 78 -5.39 -1.63 6.87
N GLY A 79 -4.29 -1.11 7.38
CA GLY A 79 -4.19 -0.51 8.70
C GLY A 79 -3.81 0.97 8.60
N THR A 80 -4.25 1.75 9.54
CA THR A 80 -3.93 3.17 9.67
C THR A 80 -3.44 3.49 11.08
N THR A 81 -3.01 4.74 11.27
CA THR A 81 -2.66 5.30 12.57
C THR A 81 -3.65 6.39 12.96
N ASP A 82 -3.62 6.81 14.22
CA ASP A 82 -4.34 8.01 14.65
C ASP A 82 -3.93 9.23 13.81
N PRO A 83 -4.86 10.14 13.48
CA PRO A 83 -6.21 10.23 13.97
C PRO A 83 -7.30 9.62 13.05
N ALA A 84 -6.95 8.68 12.17
CA ALA A 84 -7.95 7.96 11.37
C ALA A 84 -8.89 7.18 12.30
N LYS A 85 -10.21 7.30 12.06
CA LYS A 85 -11.25 6.61 12.82
C LYS A 85 -12.01 5.62 11.97
N LYS A 86 -12.18 5.92 10.69
CA LYS A 86 -12.86 5.05 9.75
C LYS A 86 -12.25 5.19 8.38
N ILE A 87 -11.93 4.04 7.79
CA ILE A 87 -11.44 3.91 6.42
C ILE A 87 -12.31 2.95 5.63
N ALA A 88 -12.30 3.08 4.31
CA ALA A 88 -12.93 2.16 3.38
C ALA A 88 -11.90 1.68 2.35
N VAL A 89 -12.02 0.42 1.95
CA VAL A 89 -11.20 -0.20 0.91
C VAL A 89 -12.13 -0.63 -0.21
N ASN A 90 -11.90 -0.14 -1.43
CA ASN A 90 -12.70 -0.46 -2.59
C ASN A 90 -11.82 -0.96 -3.74
N ILE A 91 -12.42 -1.71 -4.65
CA ILE A 91 -11.73 -2.29 -5.80
C ILE A 91 -12.40 -1.82 -7.08
N TYR A 92 -11.58 -1.41 -8.04
CA TYR A 92 -12.00 -0.92 -9.34
C TYR A 92 -11.32 -1.73 -10.45
N ASP A 93 -11.98 -1.88 -11.57
CA ASP A 93 -11.37 -2.41 -12.79
C ASP A 93 -10.50 -1.34 -13.50
N GLU A 94 -9.85 -1.72 -14.57
CA GLU A 94 -8.99 -0.82 -15.37
C GLU A 94 -9.74 0.36 -16.00
N THR A 95 -11.06 0.27 -16.12
CA THR A 95 -11.91 1.36 -16.63
C THR A 95 -12.36 2.33 -15.57
N GLY A 96 -12.03 2.07 -14.29
CA GLY A 96 -12.45 2.87 -13.15
C GLY A 96 -13.84 2.51 -12.61
N LYS A 97 -14.41 1.38 -13.02
CA LYS A 97 -15.69 0.89 -12.52
C LYS A 97 -15.51 0.22 -11.16
N LEU A 98 -16.33 0.65 -10.18
CA LEU A 98 -16.37 0.02 -8.86
C LEU A 98 -16.88 -1.43 -8.98
N LEU A 99 -16.12 -2.35 -8.40
CA LEU A 99 -16.44 -3.77 -8.38
C LEU A 99 -17.07 -4.19 -7.05
N ARG A 100 -17.89 -5.22 -7.09
CA ARG A 100 -18.44 -5.82 -5.89
C ARG A 100 -17.34 -6.60 -5.17
N ALA A 101 -17.17 -6.34 -3.89
CA ALA A 101 -16.22 -7.00 -3.00
C ALA A 101 -16.87 -7.34 -1.67
N ASP A 102 -16.30 -8.31 -0.96
CA ASP A 102 -16.60 -8.52 0.44
C ASP A 102 -15.83 -7.50 1.28
N HIS A 103 -16.43 -7.01 2.36
CA HIS A 103 -15.82 -5.97 3.17
C HIS A 103 -15.74 -6.37 4.64
N TYR A 104 -14.60 -6.06 5.25
CA TYR A 104 -14.42 -6.00 6.69
C TYR A 104 -14.23 -4.52 7.09
N ASP A 105 -15.07 -4.03 7.99
CA ASP A 105 -15.02 -2.68 8.56
C ASP A 105 -14.65 -2.75 10.03
N GLY A 106 -13.41 -2.43 10.35
CA GLY A 106 -12.86 -2.40 11.70
C GLY A 106 -12.56 -0.99 12.23
N GLY A 107 -13.13 0.04 11.59
CA GLY A 107 -12.86 1.43 11.94
C GLY A 107 -11.57 1.94 11.32
N ASP A 108 -10.50 2.04 12.08
CA ASP A 108 -9.15 2.43 11.62
C ASP A 108 -8.44 1.34 10.81
N ARG A 109 -9.09 0.21 10.60
CA ARG A 109 -8.64 -0.95 9.83
C ARG A 109 -9.78 -1.44 8.96
N ALA A 110 -9.47 -1.90 7.78
CA ALA A 110 -10.46 -2.46 6.88
C ALA A 110 -9.84 -3.47 5.93
N ALA A 111 -10.68 -4.28 5.30
CA ALA A 111 -10.24 -5.17 4.26
C ALA A 111 -11.32 -5.31 3.18
N ALA A 112 -10.90 -5.62 1.96
CA ALA A 112 -11.76 -5.97 0.84
C ALA A 112 -11.35 -7.31 0.27
N GLY A 113 -12.31 -8.21 0.11
CA GLY A 113 -12.14 -9.53 -0.49
C GLY A 113 -12.66 -9.54 -1.91
N PHE A 114 -11.88 -10.06 -2.86
CA PHE A 114 -12.20 -10.05 -4.26
C PHE A 114 -11.67 -11.28 -4.99
N SER A 115 -12.50 -11.82 -5.89
CA SER A 115 -12.13 -12.93 -6.77
C SER A 115 -12.30 -12.47 -8.21
N PRO A 116 -11.23 -12.13 -8.93
CA PRO A 116 -11.33 -11.63 -10.29
C PRO A 116 -11.81 -12.72 -11.25
N GLY A 117 -12.74 -12.35 -12.15
CA GLY A 117 -13.16 -13.20 -13.25
C GLY A 117 -12.13 -13.24 -14.38
N ASP A 118 -11.39 -12.16 -14.58
CA ASP A 118 -10.37 -12.02 -15.60
C ASP A 118 -9.03 -11.60 -14.95
N SER A 119 -7.94 -12.13 -15.48
CA SER A 119 -6.59 -11.69 -15.11
C SER A 119 -6.32 -10.33 -15.72
N GLY A 120 -5.71 -9.42 -14.95
CA GLY A 120 -5.40 -8.08 -15.44
C GLY A 120 -5.07 -7.10 -14.32
N GLN A 121 -5.03 -5.83 -14.69
CA GLN A 121 -4.79 -4.74 -13.77
C GLN A 121 -6.10 -4.29 -13.11
N TYR A 122 -6.04 -4.13 -11.80
CA TYR A 122 -7.10 -3.60 -10.96
C TYR A 122 -6.55 -2.48 -10.08
N PHE A 123 -7.44 -1.71 -9.49
CA PHE A 123 -7.07 -0.64 -8.58
C PHE A 123 -7.74 -0.84 -7.24
N VAL A 124 -6.96 -0.69 -6.17
CA VAL A 124 -7.46 -0.71 -4.80
C VAL A 124 -7.39 0.71 -4.25
N SER A 125 -8.51 1.25 -3.81
CA SER A 125 -8.54 2.54 -3.13
C SER A 125 -8.57 2.36 -1.63
N VAL A 126 -7.89 3.28 -0.94
CA VAL A 126 -7.98 3.45 0.51
C VAL A 126 -8.51 4.85 0.77
N ASP A 127 -9.70 4.93 1.32
CA ASP A 127 -10.42 6.18 1.55
C ASP A 127 -10.52 6.46 3.05
N LEU A 128 -10.15 7.67 3.46
CA LEU A 128 -10.37 8.13 4.83
C LEU A 128 -11.79 8.68 4.96
N VAL A 129 -12.66 7.95 5.66
CA VAL A 129 -14.08 8.30 5.84
C VAL A 129 -14.28 9.20 7.05
N GLU A 130 -13.63 8.90 8.17
CA GLU A 130 -13.66 9.70 9.39
C GLU A 130 -12.26 9.82 10.00
N GLY A 131 -11.96 10.99 10.55
CA GLY A 131 -10.72 11.31 11.21
C GLY A 131 -9.89 12.31 10.42
N GLY A 132 -8.66 12.48 10.83
CA GLY A 132 -7.70 13.39 10.20
C GLY A 132 -6.62 12.66 9.42
N SER A 133 -5.70 13.44 8.83
CA SER A 133 -4.55 12.92 8.10
C SER A 133 -3.76 11.89 8.91
N SER A 134 -3.47 10.75 8.32
CA SER A 134 -2.84 9.61 8.99
C SER A 134 -2.01 8.78 8.02
N SER A 135 -1.10 8.00 8.55
CA SER A 135 -0.37 7.00 7.76
C SER A 135 -1.24 5.78 7.54
N PHE A 136 -1.07 5.14 6.40
CA PHE A 136 -1.69 3.86 6.09
C PHE A 136 -0.67 2.87 5.54
N CYS A 137 -0.94 1.59 5.68
CA CYS A 137 -0.29 0.52 4.93
C CYS A 137 -1.33 -0.46 4.41
N LEU A 138 -1.13 -0.91 3.18
CA LEU A 138 -1.89 -1.96 2.54
C LEU A 138 -0.99 -3.18 2.31
N ILE A 139 -1.47 -4.32 2.68
CA ILE A 139 -0.90 -5.63 2.34
C ILE A 139 -2.00 -6.50 1.76
N TYR A 140 -1.67 -7.50 0.95
CA TYR A 140 -2.69 -8.43 0.51
C TYR A 140 -2.24 -9.89 0.56
N SER A 141 -3.22 -10.76 0.69
CA SER A 141 -3.08 -12.20 0.70
C SER A 141 -3.93 -12.82 -0.41
N TYR A 142 -3.56 -14.03 -0.77
CA TYR A 142 -4.21 -14.75 -1.87
C TYR A 142 -4.26 -16.27 -1.59
N LYS A 143 -5.17 -16.94 -2.23
CA LYS A 143 -5.25 -18.40 -2.32
C LYS A 143 -5.86 -18.84 -3.65
#